data_3b571b0471bea6a06bed5e5c40ba37b9
#
_entry.id   3b571b0471bea6a06bed5e5c40ba37b9
#
_cell.length_a   1.000
_cell.length_b   1.000
_cell.length_c   1.000
_cell.angle_alpha   90.00
_cell.angle_beta   90.00
_cell.angle_gamma   90.00
#
_symmetry.space_group_name_H-M   'P 1'
#
loop_
_entity.id
_entity.type
_entity.pdbx_description
1 polymer ?
#
loop_
_entity_poly.entity_id
_entity_poly.type
_entity_poly.pdbx_seq_one_letter_code
_entity_poly.pdbx_strand_id
1 'polypeptide(L)'
;MEGVLVTGTVTVGLTGECVRCLEGIRDDVTVDLQELFVYADQHVSARDHGDDELEDETGRLEGDLLDLEPLLRDAVVLSLPFQPLCRDDCPGLCVECGARLADDPGHQHEEAIDPRWAALRGLADDELPSREPGRVEE
;
A
#
# COMPACT_ATOMS: atom_id res chain seq x y z
N MET A 1 13.05 -6.52 -33.64
CA MET A 1 12.99 -7.46 -32.48
C MET A 1 11.96 -8.50 -32.82
N GLU A 2 12.33 -9.77 -32.73
CA GLU A 2 11.39 -10.87 -32.83
C GLU A 2 11.22 -11.48 -31.44
N GLY A 3 10.00 -11.74 -31.07
CA GLY A 3 9.66 -12.23 -29.74
C GLY A 3 8.21 -12.69 -29.67
N VAL A 4 7.82 -13.17 -28.50
CA VAL A 4 6.46 -13.63 -28.20
C VAL A 4 5.83 -12.65 -27.23
N LEU A 5 4.71 -12.05 -27.62
CA LEU A 5 3.90 -11.23 -26.72
C LEU A 5 2.99 -12.15 -25.90
N VAL A 6 3.16 -12.12 -24.58
CA VAL A 6 2.30 -12.82 -23.63
C VAL A 6 1.32 -11.83 -23.04
N THR A 7 0.03 -12.14 -23.12
CA THR A 7 -1.04 -11.35 -22.51
C THR A 7 -1.97 -12.27 -21.73
N GLY A 8 -2.43 -11.82 -20.61
CA GLY A 8 -3.35 -12.60 -19.77
C GLY A 8 -3.81 -11.87 -18.53
N THR A 9 -4.73 -12.49 -17.82
CA THR A 9 -5.25 -12.00 -16.54
C THR A 9 -5.02 -13.08 -15.48
N VAL A 10 -4.50 -12.70 -14.34
CA VAL A 10 -4.23 -13.60 -13.21
C VAL A 10 -4.97 -13.13 -11.97
N THR A 11 -5.63 -14.05 -11.28
CA THR A 11 -6.26 -13.80 -9.98
C THR A 11 -5.49 -14.57 -8.90
N VAL A 12 -5.10 -13.86 -7.84
CA VAL A 12 -4.32 -14.39 -6.74
C VAL A 12 -5.02 -14.11 -5.41
N GLY A 13 -5.19 -15.16 -4.60
CA GLY A 13 -5.70 -15.01 -3.23
C GLY A 13 -4.62 -14.43 -2.31
N LEU A 14 -4.95 -13.36 -1.62
CA LEU A 14 -4.09 -12.69 -0.64
C LEU A 14 -4.53 -13.00 0.78
N THR A 15 -3.55 -13.13 1.65
CA THR A 15 -3.77 -13.17 3.11
C THR A 15 -2.85 -12.16 3.78
N GLY A 16 -3.39 -11.39 4.70
CA GLY A 16 -2.63 -10.37 5.40
C GLY A 16 -3.32 -9.97 6.70
N GLU A 17 -2.87 -8.89 7.28
CA GLU A 17 -3.44 -8.32 8.50
C GLU A 17 -3.74 -6.83 8.30
N CYS A 18 -4.83 -6.38 8.92
CA CYS A 18 -5.19 -4.97 8.93
C CYS A 18 -4.12 -4.14 9.65
N VAL A 19 -3.61 -3.08 9.02
CA VAL A 19 -2.57 -2.23 9.62
C VAL A 19 -3.04 -1.47 10.87
N ARG A 20 -4.36 -1.37 11.09
CA ARG A 20 -4.93 -0.65 12.24
C ARG A 20 -5.30 -1.56 13.39
N CYS A 21 -5.89 -2.73 13.14
CA CYS A 21 -6.43 -3.58 14.22
C CYS A 21 -5.84 -4.99 14.26
N LEU A 22 -4.91 -5.31 13.36
CA LEU A 22 -4.25 -6.60 13.22
C LEU A 22 -5.20 -7.79 12.97
N GLU A 23 -6.43 -7.49 12.53
CA GLU A 23 -7.38 -8.50 12.06
C GLU A 23 -6.88 -9.15 10.79
N GLY A 24 -7.01 -10.47 10.69
CA GLY A 24 -6.69 -11.19 9.47
C GLY A 24 -7.61 -10.79 8.31
N ILE A 25 -7.01 -10.47 7.17
CA ILE A 25 -7.70 -10.11 5.93
C ILE A 25 -7.47 -11.22 4.90
N ARG A 26 -8.50 -11.49 4.10
CA ARG A 26 -8.40 -12.31 2.90
C ARG A 26 -9.07 -11.54 1.78
N ASP A 27 -8.36 -11.45 0.65
CA ASP A 27 -8.83 -10.74 -0.52
C ASP A 27 -8.31 -11.43 -1.79
N ASP A 28 -8.91 -11.15 -2.93
CA ASP A 28 -8.47 -11.62 -4.23
C ASP A 28 -8.05 -10.42 -5.08
N VAL A 29 -6.83 -10.45 -5.58
CA VAL A 29 -6.30 -9.43 -6.49
C VAL A 29 -6.25 -10.01 -7.90
N THR A 30 -6.77 -9.25 -8.86
CA THR A 30 -6.74 -9.57 -10.28
C THR A 30 -5.84 -8.58 -10.99
N VAL A 31 -4.82 -9.08 -11.69
CA VAL A 31 -3.86 -8.29 -12.45
C VAL A 31 -3.85 -8.70 -13.91
N ASP A 32 -3.75 -7.71 -14.78
CA ASP A 32 -3.56 -7.91 -16.21
C ASP A 32 -2.07 -7.91 -16.53
N LEU A 33 -1.64 -8.89 -17.31
CA LEU A 33 -0.26 -9.08 -17.71
C LEU A 33 -0.10 -8.81 -19.20
N GLN A 34 0.97 -8.10 -19.56
CA GLN A 34 1.40 -7.95 -20.94
C GLN A 34 2.91 -7.78 -20.97
N GLU A 35 3.60 -8.77 -21.51
CA GLU A 35 5.07 -8.77 -21.59
C GLU A 35 5.54 -9.36 -22.90
N LEU A 36 6.65 -8.81 -23.43
CA LEU A 36 7.31 -9.28 -24.65
C LEU A 36 8.55 -10.11 -24.27
N PHE A 37 8.53 -11.40 -24.60
CA PHE A 37 9.67 -12.30 -24.43
C PHE A 37 10.47 -12.39 -25.73
N VAL A 38 11.77 -12.17 -25.66
CA VAL A 38 12.65 -12.22 -26.81
C VAL A 38 13.35 -13.58 -26.95
N TYR A 39 13.64 -13.99 -28.18
CA TYR A 39 14.43 -15.21 -28.41
C TYR A 39 15.87 -15.02 -27.93
N ALA A 40 16.44 -16.01 -27.25
CA ALA A 40 17.80 -15.98 -26.71
C ALA A 40 18.90 -15.78 -27.78
N ASP A 41 18.64 -16.21 -29.01
CA ASP A 41 19.58 -16.09 -30.14
C ASP A 41 19.67 -14.70 -30.73
N GLN A 42 18.79 -13.80 -30.36
CA GLN A 42 18.84 -12.40 -30.79
C GLN A 42 19.70 -11.60 -29.82
N HIS A 43 21.01 -11.67 -30.01
CA HIS A 43 21.91 -10.67 -29.45
C HIS A 43 21.45 -9.29 -29.97
N VAL A 44 20.66 -8.60 -29.18
CA VAL A 44 20.49 -7.17 -29.35
C VAL A 44 21.90 -6.60 -29.21
N SER A 45 22.49 -6.21 -30.34
CA SER A 45 23.78 -5.54 -30.35
C SER A 45 23.59 -4.19 -29.70
N ALA A 46 23.50 -4.19 -28.37
CA ALA A 46 23.60 -3.00 -27.53
C ALA A 46 25.06 -2.53 -27.55
N ARG A 47 25.52 -2.09 -28.76
CA ARG A 47 26.86 -1.55 -28.95
C ARG A 47 26.92 -0.04 -28.73
N ASP A 48 25.93 0.58 -28.10
CA ASP A 48 26.00 2.04 -28.02
C ASP A 48 25.57 2.75 -26.76
N HIS A 49 25.13 2.07 -25.70
CA HIS A 49 24.95 2.76 -24.41
C HIS A 49 25.22 1.77 -23.27
N GLY A 50 26.24 2.09 -22.47
CA GLY A 50 26.77 1.29 -21.36
C GLY A 50 25.85 1.12 -20.15
N ASP A 51 24.65 0.58 -20.33
CA ASP A 51 23.75 0.15 -19.27
C ASP A 51 23.55 -1.37 -19.37
N ASP A 52 24.50 -2.11 -18.81
CA ASP A 52 24.41 -3.57 -18.62
C ASP A 52 23.23 -3.98 -17.70
N GLU A 53 22.56 -3.03 -17.06
CA GLU A 53 21.46 -3.30 -16.10
C GLU A 53 20.09 -3.46 -16.80
N LEU A 54 19.89 -2.99 -18.01
CA LEU A 54 18.60 -3.11 -18.72
C LEU A 54 18.43 -4.44 -19.48
N GLU A 55 19.50 -5.23 -19.64
CA GLU A 55 19.42 -6.52 -20.31
C GLU A 55 18.80 -7.63 -19.45
N ASP A 56 18.75 -7.47 -18.13
CA ASP A 56 18.23 -8.48 -17.20
C ASP A 56 16.70 -8.39 -17.00
N GLU A 57 16.08 -7.27 -17.37
CA GLU A 57 14.64 -7.07 -17.15
C GLU A 57 13.75 -7.64 -18.27
N THR A 58 14.30 -7.90 -19.44
CA THR A 58 13.52 -8.43 -20.56
C THR A 58 13.41 -9.94 -20.44
N GLY A 59 12.18 -10.44 -20.35
CA GLY A 59 11.93 -11.89 -20.33
C GLY A 59 12.53 -12.57 -21.56
N ARG A 60 13.21 -13.70 -21.36
CA ARG A 60 13.86 -14.49 -22.42
C ARG A 60 13.20 -15.83 -22.57
N LEU A 61 13.09 -16.31 -23.81
CA LEU A 61 12.70 -17.67 -24.10
C LEU A 61 13.90 -18.61 -23.93
N GLU A 62 13.71 -19.68 -23.18
CA GLU A 62 14.65 -20.80 -23.09
C GLU A 62 14.14 -21.98 -23.94
N GLY A 63 14.60 -22.04 -25.20
CA GLY A 63 14.03 -22.99 -26.18
C GLY A 63 12.56 -22.66 -26.45
N ASP A 64 11.64 -23.58 -26.12
CA ASP A 64 10.20 -23.42 -26.29
C ASP A 64 9.48 -23.07 -24.97
N LEU A 65 10.21 -22.69 -23.93
CA LEU A 65 9.67 -22.43 -22.58
C LEU A 65 9.82 -20.97 -22.21
N LEU A 66 8.79 -20.48 -21.47
CA LEU A 66 8.75 -19.17 -20.84
C LEU A 66 8.73 -19.36 -19.33
N ASP A 67 9.57 -18.60 -18.61
CA ASP A 67 9.42 -18.44 -17.17
C ASP A 67 8.54 -17.22 -16.90
N LEU A 68 7.32 -17.47 -16.41
CA LEU A 68 6.36 -16.43 -16.06
C LEU A 68 6.45 -16.04 -14.57
N GLU A 69 7.22 -16.74 -13.74
CA GLU A 69 7.25 -16.49 -12.30
C GLU A 69 7.72 -15.07 -11.97
N PRO A 70 8.80 -14.52 -12.54
CA PRO A 70 9.22 -13.15 -12.26
C PRO A 70 8.15 -12.13 -12.63
N LEU A 71 7.58 -12.23 -13.83
CA LEU A 71 6.52 -11.34 -14.31
C LEU A 71 5.29 -11.37 -13.40
N LEU A 72 4.84 -12.56 -13.02
CA LEU A 72 3.70 -12.74 -12.12
C LEU A 72 3.97 -12.16 -10.74
N ARG A 73 5.16 -12.39 -10.20
CA ARG A 73 5.57 -11.87 -8.90
C ARG A 73 5.54 -10.35 -8.89
N ASP A 74 6.16 -9.72 -9.89
CA ASP A 74 6.27 -8.28 -9.97
C ASP A 74 4.89 -7.64 -10.15
N ALA A 75 4.06 -8.14 -11.04
CA ALA A 75 2.71 -7.65 -11.25
C ALA A 75 1.84 -7.75 -9.99
N VAL A 76 1.91 -8.87 -9.27
CA VAL A 76 1.16 -9.07 -8.02
C VAL A 76 1.68 -8.15 -6.92
N VAL A 77 3.01 -8.09 -6.72
CA VAL A 77 3.61 -7.27 -5.65
C VAL A 77 3.29 -5.79 -5.84
N LEU A 78 3.35 -5.29 -7.07
CA LEU A 78 3.03 -3.89 -7.38
C LEU A 78 1.53 -3.56 -7.22
N SER A 79 0.66 -4.55 -7.27
CA SER A 79 -0.78 -4.38 -7.08
C SER A 79 -1.23 -4.47 -5.62
N LEU A 80 -0.34 -4.88 -4.70
CA LEU A 80 -0.69 -5.02 -3.29
C LEU A 80 -1.01 -3.66 -2.65
N PRO A 81 -2.05 -3.57 -1.80
CA PRO A 81 -2.33 -2.36 -1.06
C PRO A 81 -1.23 -2.07 -0.03
N PHE A 82 -0.65 -0.86 -0.05
CA PHE A 82 0.36 -0.45 0.93
C PHE A 82 -0.16 -0.45 2.37
N GLN A 83 -1.45 -0.24 2.55
CA GLN A 83 -2.12 -0.19 3.85
C GLN A 83 -3.38 -1.03 3.80
N PRO A 84 -3.27 -2.35 3.93
CA PRO A 84 -4.44 -3.22 3.95
C PRO A 84 -5.32 -2.94 5.17
N LEU A 85 -6.60 -2.70 4.95
CA LEU A 85 -7.60 -2.42 5.97
C LEU A 85 -8.67 -3.52 5.95
N CYS A 86 -9.15 -3.96 7.12
CA CYS A 86 -10.29 -4.87 7.20
C CYS A 86 -11.61 -4.19 6.76
N ARG A 87 -11.67 -2.84 6.91
CA ARG A 87 -12.74 -1.94 6.46
C ARG A 87 -12.22 -0.51 6.47
N ASP A 88 -12.80 0.36 5.65
CA ASP A 88 -12.35 1.75 5.47
C ASP A 88 -12.38 2.57 6.76
N ASP A 89 -13.40 2.34 7.59
CA ASP A 89 -13.66 3.01 8.86
C ASP A 89 -13.08 2.27 10.08
N CYS A 90 -12.09 1.37 9.89
CA CYS A 90 -11.52 0.60 10.98
C CYS A 90 -10.97 1.52 12.08
N PRO A 91 -11.52 1.45 13.34
CA PRO A 91 -11.07 2.32 14.42
C PRO A 91 -9.70 1.95 14.98
N GLY A 92 -9.21 0.74 14.68
CA GLY A 92 -7.89 0.28 15.08
C GLY A 92 -7.84 -0.31 16.49
N LEU A 93 -6.63 -0.21 17.06
CA LEU A 93 -6.33 -0.59 18.45
C LEU A 93 -6.17 0.66 19.30
N CYS A 94 -6.51 0.52 20.58
CA CYS A 94 -6.19 1.54 21.57
C CYS A 94 -4.67 1.68 21.72
N VAL A 95 -4.17 2.91 21.65
CA VAL A 95 -2.72 3.22 21.73
C VAL A 95 -2.14 2.95 23.13
N GLU A 96 -2.96 2.89 24.16
CA GLU A 96 -2.49 2.68 25.52
C GLU A 96 -2.48 1.20 25.93
N CYS A 97 -3.55 0.47 25.63
CA CYS A 97 -3.69 -0.91 26.09
C CYS A 97 -3.76 -1.96 24.97
N GLY A 98 -3.80 -1.54 23.71
CA GLY A 98 -3.90 -2.46 22.58
C GLY A 98 -5.26 -3.11 22.38
N ALA A 99 -6.29 -2.72 23.15
CA ALA A 99 -7.64 -3.24 22.98
C ALA A 99 -8.21 -2.85 21.61
N ARG A 100 -9.01 -3.75 21.01
CA ARG A 100 -9.67 -3.47 19.73
C ARG A 100 -10.83 -2.50 19.94
N LEU A 101 -10.74 -1.31 19.38
CA LEU A 101 -11.77 -0.27 19.51
C LEU A 101 -13.08 -0.65 18.80
N ALA A 102 -13.03 -1.57 17.86
CA ALA A 102 -14.23 -2.11 17.21
C ALA A 102 -15.10 -2.95 18.15
N ASP A 103 -14.49 -3.63 19.13
CA ASP A 103 -15.18 -4.51 20.07
C ASP A 103 -15.75 -3.73 21.26
N ASP A 104 -15.18 -2.56 21.55
CA ASP A 104 -15.62 -1.66 22.64
C ASP A 104 -15.62 -0.19 22.17
N PRO A 105 -16.70 0.27 21.53
CA PRO A 105 -16.82 1.64 21.06
C PRO A 105 -16.80 2.70 22.17
N GLY A 106 -17.02 2.29 23.41
CA GLY A 106 -16.97 3.16 24.59
C GLY A 106 -15.64 3.16 25.32
N HIS A 107 -14.62 2.47 24.75
CA HIS A 107 -13.32 2.32 25.38
C HIS A 107 -12.63 3.66 25.60
N GLN A 108 -12.32 3.96 26.87
CA GLN A 108 -11.67 5.20 27.27
C GLN A 108 -10.65 4.91 28.37
N HIS A 109 -9.60 5.71 28.39
CA HIS A 109 -8.64 5.76 29.49
C HIS A 109 -8.69 7.15 30.12
N GLU A 110 -8.27 7.25 31.37
CA GLU A 110 -8.01 8.55 31.97
C GLU A 110 -6.85 9.20 31.21
N GLU A 111 -7.08 10.36 30.61
CA GLU A 111 -6.05 11.11 29.88
C GLU A 111 -4.93 11.52 30.83
N ALA A 112 -3.87 10.71 30.93
CA ALA A 112 -2.64 11.09 31.59
C ALA A 112 -1.89 12.06 30.69
N ILE A 113 -2.00 13.35 30.97
CA ILE A 113 -1.22 14.37 30.26
C ILE A 113 0.25 14.20 30.61
N ASP A 114 1.11 14.04 29.59
CA ASP A 114 2.56 14.04 29.78
C ASP A 114 2.97 15.26 30.65
N PRO A 115 3.72 15.05 31.75
CA PRO A 115 4.15 16.16 32.62
C PRO A 115 4.82 17.32 31.89
N ARG A 116 5.48 17.05 30.75
CA ARG A 116 6.10 18.10 29.92
C ARG A 116 5.10 19.07 29.31
N TRP A 117 3.87 18.63 29.12
CA TRP A 117 2.78 19.41 28.53
C TRP A 117 1.81 19.98 29.58
N ALA A 118 2.04 19.68 30.86
CA ALA A 118 1.17 20.13 31.95
C ALA A 118 0.99 21.66 31.99
N ALA A 119 2.03 22.43 31.61
CA ALA A 119 1.97 23.88 31.53
C ALA A 119 0.99 24.42 30.45
N LEU A 120 0.69 23.62 29.43
CA LEU A 120 -0.23 24.01 28.35
C LEU A 120 -1.70 23.80 28.71
N ARG A 121 -2.00 23.08 29.80
CA ARG A 121 -3.37 22.85 30.26
C ARG A 121 -4.12 24.16 30.51
N GLY A 122 -3.44 25.19 31.07
CA GLY A 122 -4.04 26.49 31.30
C GLY A 122 -4.44 27.25 30.04
N LEU A 123 -3.87 26.90 28.89
CA LEU A 123 -4.22 27.52 27.60
C LEU A 123 -5.48 26.92 26.97
N ALA A 124 -5.85 25.69 27.35
CA ALA A 124 -7.08 25.03 26.89
C ALA A 124 -8.33 25.56 27.62
N ASP A 125 -8.16 26.07 28.85
CA ASP A 125 -9.24 26.63 29.66
C ASP A 125 -9.50 28.13 29.36
N ASP A 126 -8.60 28.81 28.64
CA ASP A 126 -8.84 30.15 28.10
C ASP A 126 -9.75 30.05 26.89
N GLU A 127 -11.05 30.03 27.15
CA GLU A 127 -12.13 30.11 26.18
C GLU A 127 -11.89 31.30 25.26
N LEU A 128 -11.48 31.06 24.02
CA LEU A 128 -11.38 32.09 23.00
C LEU A 128 -12.70 32.84 22.95
N PRO A 129 -12.75 34.17 23.22
CA PRO A 129 -13.99 34.89 23.18
C PRO A 129 -14.66 34.68 21.84
N SER A 130 -15.90 34.23 21.87
CA SER A 130 -16.75 33.98 20.71
C SER A 130 -16.69 35.18 19.78
N ARG A 131 -16.03 35.05 18.66
CA ARG A 131 -15.98 36.07 17.63
C ARG A 131 -17.39 36.21 17.06
N GLU A 132 -18.13 37.20 17.52
CA GLU A 132 -19.44 37.53 16.97
C GLU A 132 -19.29 37.74 15.44
N PRO A 133 -20.16 37.13 14.62
CA PRO A 133 -20.15 37.39 13.18
C PRO A 133 -20.55 38.86 12.96
N GLY A 134 -19.62 39.66 12.43
CA GLY A 134 -19.81 41.06 12.11
C GLY A 134 -21.10 41.28 11.32
N ARG A 135 -21.96 42.08 11.90
CA ARG A 135 -23.16 42.67 11.25
C ARG A 135 -22.69 43.47 10.07
N VAL A 136 -23.02 43.07 8.86
CA VAL A 136 -22.92 43.93 7.65
C VAL A 136 -24.10 44.88 7.71
N GLU A 137 -23.82 46.15 7.95
CA GLU A 137 -24.78 47.23 7.70
C GLU A 137 -24.71 47.65 6.24
N GLU A 138 -25.91 47.72 5.58
CA GLU A 138 -26.12 48.27 4.23
C GLU A 138 -25.79 49.76 4.16
#